data_0d371fb5acf6548d9375df03ff34ece3
#
_entry.id   0d371fb5acf6548d9375df03ff34ece3
#
_cell.length_a   1.000
_cell.length_b   1.000
_cell.length_c   1.000
_cell.angle_alpha   90.00
_cell.angle_beta   90.00
_cell.angle_gamma   90.00
#
_symmetry.space_group_name_H-M   'P 1'
#
loop_
_entity.id
_entity.type
_entity.pdbx_description
1 polymer ?
#
loop_
_entity_poly.entity_id
_entity_poly.type
_entity_poly.pdbx_seq_one_letter_code
_entity_poly.pdbx_strand_id
1 'polypeptide(L)'
;MTNKLTPAQRGAMHLYFEHLANALNDAGLDMKVVFARKPHIKVSWTKDSVKEYLFKPVMKAMTGKVSTEDMDTIEPEMVYMELDKHTSEELLVHVEWPSIEAQYNESKGIKWWE
;
A
#
# COMPACT_ATOMS: atom_id res chain seq x y z
N MET A 1 8.98 1.45 25.48
CA MET A 1 7.96 2.36 25.03
C MET A 1 7.85 2.32 23.51
N THR A 2 6.71 1.95 23.00
CA THR A 2 6.52 1.85 21.54
C THR A 2 6.25 3.24 20.97
N ASN A 3 7.05 3.66 19.99
CA ASN A 3 6.83 4.91 19.29
C ASN A 3 5.65 4.72 18.32
N LYS A 4 4.61 5.51 18.51
CA LYS A 4 3.46 5.48 17.60
C LYS A 4 3.82 6.10 16.26
N LEU A 5 3.10 5.71 15.22
CA LEU A 5 3.27 6.30 13.90
C LEU A 5 3.07 7.82 13.95
N THR A 6 3.92 8.52 13.25
CA THR A 6 3.74 9.96 13.07
C THR A 6 2.63 10.24 12.06
N PRO A 7 2.02 11.44 12.06
CA PRO A 7 1.05 11.80 11.01
C PRO A 7 1.62 11.67 9.60
N ALA A 8 2.90 12.00 9.41
CA ALA A 8 3.56 11.84 8.11
C ALA A 8 3.63 10.38 7.67
N GLN A 9 3.92 9.48 8.61
CA GLN A 9 3.96 8.04 8.30
C GLN A 9 2.59 7.49 7.97
N ARG A 10 1.55 7.92 8.69
CA ARG A 10 0.17 7.51 8.38
C ARG A 10 -0.24 8.01 7.01
N GLY A 11 0.10 9.26 6.69
CA GLY A 11 -0.18 9.83 5.37
C GLY A 11 0.53 9.08 4.26
N ALA A 12 1.81 8.74 4.46
CA ALA A 12 2.58 7.97 3.50
C ALA A 12 1.96 6.59 3.26
N MET A 13 1.59 5.92 4.34
CA MET A 13 1.01 4.58 4.26
C MET A 13 -0.32 4.59 3.49
N HIS A 14 -1.22 5.52 3.81
CA HIS A 14 -2.50 5.62 3.13
C HIS A 14 -2.34 6.00 1.66
N LEU A 15 -1.43 6.91 1.36
CA LEU A 15 -1.15 7.30 -0.02
C LEU A 15 -0.54 6.14 -0.82
N TYR A 16 0.33 5.35 -0.20
CA TYR A 16 0.86 4.15 -0.82
C TYR A 16 -0.27 3.16 -1.18
N PHE A 17 -1.21 2.93 -0.26
CA PHE A 17 -2.34 2.03 -0.55
C PHE A 17 -3.13 2.50 -1.77
N GLU A 18 -3.38 3.80 -1.86
CA GLU A 18 -4.09 4.38 -2.99
C GLU A 18 -3.30 4.23 -4.28
N HIS A 19 -2.01 4.54 -4.24
CA HIS A 19 -1.14 4.42 -5.42
C HIS A 19 -1.03 2.97 -5.89
N LEU A 20 -0.90 2.03 -4.96
CA LEU A 20 -0.82 0.61 -5.34
C LEU A 20 -2.15 0.13 -5.93
N ALA A 21 -3.28 0.53 -5.35
CA ALA A 21 -4.58 0.20 -5.91
C ALA A 21 -4.70 0.67 -7.36
N ASN A 22 -4.32 1.93 -7.61
CA ASN A 22 -4.37 2.50 -8.95
C ASN A 22 -3.42 1.76 -9.90
N ALA A 23 -2.21 1.46 -9.46
CA ALA A 23 -1.23 0.77 -10.29
C ALA A 23 -1.68 -0.64 -10.67
N LEU A 24 -2.26 -1.37 -9.73
CA LEU A 24 -2.78 -2.72 -9.99
C LEU A 24 -3.96 -2.66 -10.95
N ASN A 25 -4.88 -1.73 -10.75
CA ASN A 25 -6.03 -1.56 -11.63
C ASN A 25 -5.59 -1.18 -13.05
N ASP A 26 -4.64 -0.25 -13.16
CA ASP A 26 -4.12 0.20 -14.47
C ASP A 26 -3.37 -0.91 -15.21
N ALA A 27 -2.76 -1.83 -14.48
CA ALA A 27 -2.08 -2.98 -15.06
C ALA A 27 -3.05 -4.12 -15.43
N GLY A 28 -4.34 -3.95 -15.18
CA GLY A 28 -5.34 -4.99 -15.44
C GLY A 28 -5.34 -6.10 -14.40
N LEU A 29 -4.72 -5.88 -13.25
CA LEU A 29 -4.56 -6.87 -12.19
C LEU A 29 -5.58 -6.63 -11.07
N ASP A 30 -6.87 -6.72 -11.41
CA ASP A 30 -7.90 -6.55 -10.39
C ASP A 30 -7.84 -7.67 -9.34
N MET A 31 -8.67 -7.56 -8.31
CA MET A 31 -8.63 -8.50 -7.19
C MET A 31 -8.90 -9.94 -7.63
N LYS A 32 -9.75 -10.14 -8.62
CA LYS A 32 -10.07 -11.49 -9.10
C LYS A 32 -8.88 -12.13 -9.80
N VAL A 33 -8.17 -11.34 -10.61
CA VAL A 33 -6.96 -11.81 -11.29
C VAL A 33 -5.86 -12.13 -10.29
N VAL A 34 -5.61 -11.23 -9.34
CA VAL A 34 -4.54 -11.42 -8.35
C VAL A 34 -4.79 -12.65 -7.48
N PHE A 35 -6.04 -12.89 -7.10
CA PHE A 35 -6.38 -14.05 -6.28
C PHE A 35 -6.76 -15.28 -7.10
N ALA A 36 -6.67 -15.19 -8.43
CA ALA A 36 -7.02 -16.29 -9.37
C ALA A 36 -8.43 -16.84 -9.15
N ARG A 37 -9.38 -15.95 -8.79
CA ARG A 37 -10.78 -16.32 -8.54
C ARG A 37 -11.66 -15.73 -9.61
N LYS A 38 -12.53 -16.56 -10.20
CA LYS A 38 -13.59 -16.15 -11.15
C LYS A 38 -13.21 -14.90 -11.97
N PRO A 39 -12.22 -15.00 -12.89
CA PRO A 39 -11.67 -13.83 -13.58
C PRO A 39 -12.69 -13.07 -14.44
N HIS A 40 -13.86 -13.64 -14.70
CA HIS A 40 -14.91 -12.96 -15.45
C HIS A 40 -15.64 -11.90 -14.63
N ILE A 41 -15.45 -11.89 -13.31
CA ILE A 41 -16.04 -10.88 -12.42
C ILE A 41 -14.93 -9.92 -12.02
N LYS A 42 -14.98 -8.71 -12.58
CA LYS A 42 -13.97 -7.69 -12.27
C LYS A 42 -14.26 -7.03 -10.94
N VAL A 43 -13.25 -7.03 -10.06
CA VAL A 43 -13.30 -6.34 -8.77
C VAL A 43 -12.07 -5.45 -8.65
N SER A 44 -12.26 -4.16 -8.83
CA SER A 44 -11.15 -3.19 -8.78
C SER A 44 -10.58 -3.06 -7.37
N TRP A 45 -9.28 -2.82 -7.32
CA TRP A 45 -8.62 -2.51 -6.05
C TRP A 45 -9.00 -1.11 -5.58
N THR A 46 -9.11 -0.97 -4.26
CA THR A 46 -9.29 0.32 -3.60
C THR A 46 -8.20 0.45 -2.55
N LYS A 47 -8.06 1.65 -1.98
CA LYS A 47 -7.15 1.88 -0.88
C LYS A 47 -7.40 0.89 0.26
N ASP A 48 -8.65 0.69 0.61
CA ASP A 48 -9.02 -0.20 1.73
C ASP A 48 -8.75 -1.66 1.42
N SER A 49 -9.00 -2.12 0.20
CA SER A 49 -8.74 -3.51 -0.15
C SER A 49 -7.24 -3.80 -0.21
N VAL A 50 -6.41 -2.86 -0.67
CA VAL A 50 -4.95 -3.00 -0.62
C VAL A 50 -4.50 -3.15 0.85
N LYS A 51 -5.00 -2.29 1.72
CA LYS A 51 -4.67 -2.35 3.15
C LYS A 51 -5.04 -3.71 3.75
N GLU A 52 -6.27 -4.16 3.53
CA GLU A 52 -6.79 -5.37 4.19
C GLU A 52 -6.22 -6.66 3.62
N TYR A 53 -6.03 -6.73 2.31
CA TYR A 53 -5.70 -8.00 1.65
C TYR A 53 -4.25 -8.12 1.21
N LEU A 54 -3.50 -7.04 1.15
CA LEU A 54 -2.09 -7.07 0.77
C LEU A 54 -1.17 -6.61 1.90
N PHE A 55 -1.41 -5.45 2.45
CA PHE A 55 -0.51 -4.86 3.45
C PHE A 55 -0.60 -5.57 4.80
N LYS A 56 -1.79 -5.73 5.35
CA LYS A 56 -1.97 -6.33 6.68
C LYS A 56 -1.45 -7.77 6.79
N PRO A 57 -1.67 -8.65 5.81
CA PRO A 57 -1.09 -10.00 5.89
C PRO A 57 0.43 -10.00 5.99
N VAL A 58 1.11 -9.14 5.22
CA VAL A 58 2.57 -9.01 5.29
C VAL A 58 2.99 -8.43 6.63
N MET A 59 2.31 -7.38 7.09
CA MET A 59 2.54 -6.77 8.39
C MET A 59 2.44 -7.79 9.52
N LYS A 60 1.39 -8.58 9.52
CA LYS A 60 1.18 -9.60 10.54
C LYS A 60 2.28 -10.66 10.52
N ALA A 61 2.68 -11.09 9.34
CA ALA A 61 3.75 -12.08 9.19
C ALA A 61 5.09 -11.56 9.69
N MET A 62 5.37 -10.28 9.47
CA MET A 62 6.64 -9.67 9.84
C MET A 62 6.69 -9.21 11.30
N THR A 63 5.61 -8.63 11.80
CA THR A 63 5.61 -7.95 13.10
C THR A 63 4.74 -8.63 14.16
N GLY A 64 3.85 -9.51 13.76
CA GLY A 64 2.86 -10.10 14.66
C GLY A 64 1.69 -9.19 14.99
N LYS A 65 1.72 -7.97 14.50
CA LYS A 65 0.68 -6.97 14.77
C LYS A 65 -0.46 -7.10 13.77
N VAL A 66 -1.69 -6.83 14.22
CA VAL A 66 -2.89 -6.98 13.38
C VAL A 66 -3.51 -5.65 12.96
N SER A 67 -3.13 -4.55 13.61
CA SER A 67 -3.61 -3.22 13.28
C SER A 67 -2.46 -2.33 12.87
N THR A 68 -2.66 -1.55 11.80
CA THR A 68 -1.65 -0.59 11.35
C THR A 68 -1.34 0.47 12.40
N GLU A 69 -2.28 0.74 13.30
CA GLU A 69 -2.09 1.70 14.39
C GLU A 69 -1.11 1.19 15.47
N ASP A 70 -0.86 -0.10 15.52
CA ASP A 70 0.03 -0.70 16.52
C ASP A 70 1.49 -0.74 16.07
N MET A 71 1.78 -0.38 14.82
CA MET A 71 3.14 -0.36 14.32
C MET A 71 3.95 0.80 14.92
N ASP A 72 5.25 0.57 15.08
CA ASP A 72 6.17 1.65 15.47
C ASP A 72 6.67 2.40 14.22
N THR A 73 7.56 3.38 14.44
CA THR A 73 8.00 4.29 13.38
C THR A 73 8.85 3.64 12.29
N ILE A 74 9.42 2.46 12.56
CA ILE A 74 10.29 1.76 11.60
C ILE A 74 9.50 0.78 10.73
N GLU A 75 8.45 0.21 11.27
CA GLU A 75 7.75 -0.93 10.67
C GLU A 75 7.03 -0.64 9.35
N PRO A 76 6.38 0.53 9.15
CA PRO A 76 5.66 0.75 7.88
C PRO A 76 6.53 0.60 6.64
N GLU A 77 7.73 1.17 6.63
CA GLU A 77 8.62 1.05 5.48
C GLU A 77 9.18 -0.37 5.33
N MET A 78 9.41 -1.06 6.44
CA MET A 78 9.86 -2.46 6.39
C MET A 78 8.79 -3.35 5.75
N VAL A 79 7.53 -3.16 6.13
CA VAL A 79 6.41 -3.90 5.53
C VAL A 79 6.27 -3.53 4.06
N TYR A 80 6.36 -2.24 3.73
CA TYR A 80 6.33 -1.77 2.36
C TYR A 80 7.40 -2.46 1.51
N MET A 81 8.64 -2.49 1.98
CA MET A 81 9.74 -3.09 1.22
C MET A 81 9.48 -4.56 0.90
N GLU A 82 8.97 -5.31 1.86
CA GLU A 82 8.64 -6.71 1.64
C GLU A 82 7.46 -6.88 0.67
N LEU A 83 6.40 -6.09 0.85
CA LEU A 83 5.26 -6.15 -0.06
C LEU A 83 5.66 -5.71 -1.48
N ASP A 84 6.42 -4.63 -1.61
CA ASP A 84 6.85 -4.13 -2.92
C ASP A 84 7.74 -5.14 -3.64
N LYS A 85 8.57 -5.87 -2.90
CA LYS A 85 9.35 -6.95 -3.47
C LYS A 85 8.44 -7.98 -4.15
N HIS A 86 7.36 -8.37 -3.49
CA HIS A 86 6.42 -9.33 -4.06
C HIS A 86 5.65 -8.76 -5.23
N THR A 87 5.15 -7.53 -5.12
CA THR A 87 4.40 -6.93 -6.23
C THR A 87 5.29 -6.69 -7.45
N SER A 88 6.56 -6.33 -7.24
CA SER A 88 7.51 -6.11 -8.33
C SER A 88 7.90 -7.41 -9.01
N GLU A 89 8.20 -8.45 -8.24
CA GLU A 89 8.67 -9.74 -8.76
C GLU A 89 7.54 -10.57 -9.36
N GLU A 90 6.39 -10.61 -8.70
CA GLU A 90 5.29 -11.50 -9.09
C GLU A 90 4.26 -10.85 -9.99
N LEU A 91 3.99 -9.56 -9.78
CA LEU A 91 2.95 -8.83 -10.52
C LEU A 91 3.52 -7.78 -11.47
N LEU A 92 4.83 -7.57 -11.44
CA LEU A 92 5.52 -6.56 -12.25
C LEU A 92 4.99 -5.15 -12.00
N VAL A 93 4.58 -4.88 -10.76
CA VAL A 93 4.07 -3.58 -10.33
C VAL A 93 4.93 -3.06 -9.19
N HIS A 94 5.49 -1.89 -9.39
CA HIS A 94 6.29 -1.19 -8.38
C HIS A 94 5.64 0.16 -8.07
N VAL A 95 5.53 0.48 -6.79
CA VAL A 95 5.04 1.78 -6.32
C VAL A 95 6.01 2.29 -5.26
N GLU A 96 6.50 3.50 -5.44
CA GLU A 96 7.42 4.08 -4.47
C GLU A 96 6.71 4.47 -3.19
N TRP A 97 7.45 4.42 -2.08
CA TRP A 97 6.93 4.92 -0.80
C TRP A 97 6.82 6.44 -0.87
N PRO A 98 5.64 7.02 -0.59
CA PRO A 98 5.43 8.45 -0.75
C PRO A 98 6.31 9.31 0.16
N SER A 99 6.95 10.33 -0.43
CA SER A 99 7.74 11.30 0.33
C SER A 99 6.83 12.29 1.06
N ILE A 100 7.41 13.02 2.01
CA ILE A 100 6.69 14.10 2.70
C ILE A 100 6.23 15.16 1.71
N GLU A 101 7.07 15.47 0.70
CA GLU A 101 6.73 16.43 -0.34
C GLU A 101 5.53 15.96 -1.17
N ALA A 102 5.52 14.69 -1.56
CA ALA A 102 4.40 14.12 -2.31
C ALA A 102 3.10 14.19 -1.51
N GLN A 103 3.16 13.91 -0.21
CA GLN A 103 2.00 14.00 0.69
C GLN A 103 1.48 15.43 0.78
N TYR A 104 2.37 16.39 0.89
CA TYR A 104 2.00 17.80 0.94
C TYR A 104 1.29 18.24 -0.34
N ASN A 105 1.87 17.90 -1.48
CA ASN A 105 1.31 18.26 -2.77
C ASN A 105 -0.08 17.63 -2.98
N GLU A 106 -0.23 16.37 -2.59
CA GLU A 106 -1.49 15.66 -2.70
C GLU A 106 -2.58 16.33 -1.84
N SER A 107 -2.25 16.69 -0.60
CA SER A 107 -3.21 17.32 0.31
C SER A 107 -3.63 18.71 -0.14
N LYS A 108 -2.79 19.39 -0.92
CA LYS A 108 -3.08 20.71 -1.50
C LYS A 108 -3.75 20.61 -2.87
N GLY A 109 -3.93 19.41 -3.39
CA GLY A 109 -4.47 19.23 -4.73
C GLY A 109 -3.47 19.56 -5.84
N ILE A 110 -2.21 19.69 -5.51
CA ILE A 110 -1.15 19.98 -6.47
C ILE A 110 -0.64 18.67 -7.05
N LYS A 111 -0.72 18.54 -8.36
CA LYS A 111 -0.23 17.35 -9.05
C LYS A 111 1.17 17.64 -9.59
N TRP A 112 2.17 17.26 -8.84
CA TRP A 112 3.58 17.56 -9.15
C TRP A 112 4.09 16.84 -10.39
N TRP A 113 3.35 15.86 -10.89
CA TRP A 113 3.69 15.13 -12.12
C TRP A 113 3.08 15.75 -13.39
N GLU A 114 2.30 16.79 -13.26
CA GLU A 114 1.71 17.49 -14.40
C GLU A 114 2.65 18.53 -15.00
#